data_41e8c23d8dfed39467bdebeccabd3c8c
#
_entry.id   41e8c23d8dfed39467bdebeccabd3c8c
#
_cell.length_a   1.000
_cell.length_b   1.000
_cell.length_c   1.000
_cell.angle_alpha   90.00
_cell.angle_beta   90.00
_cell.angle_gamma   90.00
#
_symmetry.space_group_name_H-M   'P 1'
#
loop_
_entity.id
_entity.type
_entity.pdbx_description
1 polymer ?
#
loop_
_entity_poly.entity_id
_entity_poly.type
_entity_poly.pdbx_seq_one_letter_code
_entity_poly.pdbx_strand_id
1 'polypeptide(L)'
;MIDAIEKTIRTQDLFSAATPVIAMVSGGSDSTALAYLISDLYKRGLVGQPAILHVNHLLRGEDAYADQRFVEKLAARLEIPFFSCEIDVAALAKATGGNEEAIGRNERYLAAHEALESLCRHVMTPISEGRIVTAHTQDDRVENFYMRSIVGTGPGGFRSMLYANGPVVRPLLDVSRQALRDFVNDIPAGEAVLDEEGNRWREDATNAHTDRFRAFVRHEIIPKAKERNGQLLDTLCRTMNLIADEDDFLDSLASEATESNLEWIGGDGEGSFDGCRLLPSFGAVARPLQRRMVMAVLEAFIGNEGRIESASVEAILSAFDEEGAPISGFVTNVQGNLAVSANKQGVLVEPMAVFRARRKPNRA
;
A
#
# COMPACT_ATOMS: atom_id res chain seq x y z
N MET A 1 -1.29 -0.29 25.92
CA MET A 1 -1.01 0.03 24.50
C MET A 1 0.14 -0.79 23.94
N ILE A 2 1.34 -0.72 24.51
CA ILE A 2 2.54 -1.40 23.98
C ILE A 2 2.33 -2.91 23.77
N ASP A 3 1.69 -3.60 24.69
CA ASP A 3 1.42 -5.06 24.60
C ASP A 3 0.50 -5.41 23.40
N ALA A 4 -0.45 -4.52 23.06
CA ALA A 4 -1.31 -4.70 21.89
C ALA A 4 -0.51 -4.56 20.59
N ILE A 5 0.40 -3.58 20.55
CA ILE A 5 1.27 -3.35 19.40
C ILE A 5 2.29 -4.50 19.25
N GLU A 6 2.88 -4.97 20.35
CA GLU A 6 3.75 -6.14 20.36
C GLU A 6 3.02 -7.38 19.82
N LYS A 7 1.76 -7.58 20.23
CA LYS A 7 0.93 -8.66 19.70
C LYS A 7 0.76 -8.53 18.20
N THR A 8 0.42 -7.34 17.68
CA THR A 8 0.27 -7.10 16.23
C THR A 8 1.59 -7.39 15.50
N ILE A 9 2.73 -6.89 16.02
CA ILE A 9 4.06 -7.13 15.44
C ILE A 9 4.34 -8.63 15.31
N ARG A 10 4.09 -9.40 16.35
CA ARG A 10 4.33 -10.85 16.36
C ARG A 10 3.34 -11.62 15.48
N THR A 11 2.05 -11.29 15.56
CA THR A 11 1.01 -12.01 14.81
C THR A 11 1.13 -11.78 13.30
N GLN A 12 1.57 -10.58 12.91
CA GLN A 12 1.72 -10.17 11.50
C GLN A 12 3.17 -10.30 10.99
N ASP A 13 4.09 -10.82 11.81
CA ASP A 13 5.51 -11.00 11.49
C ASP A 13 6.16 -9.74 10.88
N LEU A 14 5.94 -8.57 11.51
CA LEU A 14 6.34 -7.30 10.93
C LEU A 14 7.84 -7.03 11.04
N PHE A 15 8.44 -7.34 12.20
CA PHE A 15 9.86 -7.21 12.48
C PHE A 15 10.24 -7.91 13.79
N SER A 16 11.53 -8.09 14.02
CA SER A 16 12.11 -8.78 15.18
C SER A 16 13.13 -7.91 15.90
N ALA A 17 13.69 -8.42 16.99
CA ALA A 17 14.77 -7.78 17.76
C ALA A 17 16.04 -7.48 16.94
N ALA A 18 16.25 -8.15 15.82
CA ALA A 18 17.40 -7.93 14.94
C ALA A 18 17.10 -6.95 13.78
N THR A 19 15.84 -6.62 13.55
CA THR A 19 15.39 -5.82 12.38
C THR A 19 15.67 -4.34 12.59
N PRO A 20 16.57 -3.69 11.81
CA PRO A 20 16.72 -2.24 11.83
C PRO A 20 15.48 -1.58 11.21
N VAL A 21 15.04 -0.46 11.77
CA VAL A 21 13.80 0.21 11.33
C VAL A 21 13.98 1.71 11.13
N ILE A 22 13.37 2.23 10.06
CA ILE A 22 13.17 3.66 9.84
C ILE A 22 11.74 4.01 10.23
N ALA A 23 11.56 4.79 11.29
CA ALA A 23 10.26 5.35 11.68
C ALA A 23 10.03 6.66 10.92
N MET A 24 8.98 6.70 10.09
CA MET A 24 8.60 7.90 9.36
C MET A 24 7.78 8.82 10.27
N VAL A 25 8.32 9.99 10.60
CA VAL A 25 7.73 10.91 11.58
C VAL A 25 7.49 12.28 10.95
N SER A 26 6.22 12.67 10.82
CA SER A 26 5.82 13.98 10.28
C SER A 26 5.71 15.08 11.33
N GLY A 27 5.68 14.73 12.62
CA GLY A 27 5.43 15.65 13.73
C GLY A 27 3.97 15.66 14.21
N GLY A 28 3.01 15.11 13.47
CA GLY A 28 1.62 14.96 13.91
C GLY A 28 1.44 13.93 15.02
N SER A 29 0.26 13.92 15.67
CA SER A 29 -0.03 13.08 16.86
C SER A 29 0.32 11.61 16.69
N ASP A 30 -0.06 11.01 15.55
CA ASP A 30 0.08 9.57 15.31
C ASP A 30 1.55 9.20 15.11
N SER A 31 2.30 10.01 14.35
CA SER A 31 3.72 9.79 14.11
C SER A 31 4.61 10.13 15.31
N THR A 32 4.20 11.09 16.14
CA THR A 32 4.86 11.36 17.41
C THR A 32 4.68 10.19 18.37
N ALA A 33 3.47 9.63 18.46
CA ALA A 33 3.23 8.40 19.22
C ALA A 33 4.09 7.24 18.72
N LEU A 34 4.19 7.07 17.40
CA LEU A 34 5.04 6.04 16.79
C LEU A 34 6.50 6.18 17.23
N ALA A 35 7.06 7.40 17.25
CA ALA A 35 8.44 7.64 17.66
C ALA A 35 8.69 7.19 19.13
N TYR A 36 7.80 7.54 20.05
CA TYR A 36 7.90 7.09 21.44
C TYR A 36 7.75 5.57 21.57
N LEU A 37 6.80 4.98 20.84
CA LEU A 37 6.56 3.54 20.87
C LEU A 37 7.75 2.74 20.31
N ILE A 38 8.36 3.18 19.23
CA ILE A 38 9.56 2.55 18.65
C ILE A 38 10.74 2.67 19.63
N SER A 39 10.89 3.82 20.32
CA SER A 39 11.90 3.97 21.38
C SER A 39 11.69 2.97 22.53
N ASP A 40 10.44 2.79 22.96
CA ASP A 40 10.13 1.84 24.03
C ASP A 40 10.36 0.36 23.59
N LEU A 41 9.93 0.01 22.37
CA LEU A 41 10.20 -1.30 21.78
C LEU A 41 11.70 -1.59 21.67
N TYR A 42 12.50 -0.59 21.30
CA TYR A 42 13.95 -0.71 21.21
C TYR A 42 14.60 -0.93 22.60
N LYS A 43 14.21 -0.14 23.60
CA LYS A 43 14.66 -0.31 24.98
C LYS A 43 14.31 -1.67 25.59
N ARG A 44 13.20 -2.27 25.13
CA ARG A 44 12.76 -3.62 25.50
C ARG A 44 13.44 -4.74 24.69
N GLY A 45 14.25 -4.42 23.69
CA GLY A 45 14.88 -5.38 22.81
C GLY A 45 13.90 -6.12 21.87
N LEU A 46 12.81 -5.48 21.49
CA LEU A 46 11.77 -6.02 20.60
C LEU A 46 11.94 -5.60 19.15
N VAL A 47 12.79 -4.64 18.88
CA VAL A 47 13.18 -4.15 17.55
C VAL A 47 14.68 -3.88 17.53
N GLY A 48 15.33 -4.01 16.38
CA GLY A 48 16.74 -3.67 16.19
C GLY A 48 16.96 -2.14 16.19
N GLN A 49 18.13 -1.70 15.75
CA GLN A 49 18.49 -0.27 15.73
C GLN A 49 17.43 0.56 15.01
N PRO A 50 16.74 1.49 15.68
CA PRO A 50 15.81 2.41 15.02
C PRO A 50 16.53 3.66 14.54
N ALA A 51 15.92 4.33 13.53
CA ALA A 51 16.19 5.72 13.21
C ALA A 51 14.88 6.42 12.84
N ILE A 52 14.83 7.72 13.03
CA ILE A 52 13.69 8.57 12.66
C ILE A 52 14.01 9.28 11.35
N LEU A 53 13.05 9.24 10.40
CA LEU A 53 13.09 10.03 9.17
C LEU A 53 11.96 11.06 9.17
N HIS A 54 12.32 12.32 8.95
CA HIS A 54 11.39 13.38 8.60
C HIS A 54 11.59 13.83 7.16
N VAL A 55 10.49 13.97 6.40
CA VAL A 55 10.51 14.47 5.03
C VAL A 55 9.77 15.81 4.99
N ASN A 56 10.50 16.87 4.72
CA ASN A 56 9.96 18.22 4.55
C ASN A 56 9.62 18.44 3.08
N HIS A 57 8.34 18.57 2.77
CA HIS A 57 7.86 18.73 1.39
C HIS A 57 7.91 20.19 0.87
N LEU A 58 8.39 21.14 1.68
CA LEU A 58 8.51 22.57 1.39
C LEU A 58 7.19 23.25 0.97
N LEU A 59 6.04 22.65 1.29
CA LEU A 59 4.73 23.16 0.88
C LEU A 59 4.17 24.25 1.79
N ARG A 60 4.71 24.40 3.03
CA ARG A 60 4.15 25.25 4.08
C ARG A 60 5.13 26.29 4.64
N GLY A 61 6.21 26.57 3.90
CA GLY A 61 7.21 27.56 4.33
C GLY A 61 7.73 27.28 5.74
N GLU A 62 7.66 28.28 6.63
CA GLU A 62 8.20 28.20 8.01
C GLU A 62 7.54 27.11 8.86
N ASP A 63 6.25 26.83 8.67
CA ASP A 63 5.56 25.74 9.40
C ASP A 63 6.18 24.36 9.12
N ALA A 64 6.61 24.11 7.89
CA ALA A 64 7.28 22.87 7.54
C ALA A 64 8.66 22.73 8.21
N TYR A 65 9.38 23.83 8.37
CA TYR A 65 10.62 23.86 9.15
C TYR A 65 10.37 23.73 10.67
N ALA A 66 9.27 24.28 11.17
CA ALA A 66 8.89 24.10 12.57
C ALA A 66 8.57 22.62 12.87
N ASP A 67 7.93 21.90 11.94
CA ASP A 67 7.71 20.46 12.06
C ASP A 67 9.04 19.69 12.09
N GLN A 68 9.96 20.03 11.20
CA GLN A 68 11.30 19.41 11.14
C GLN A 68 12.06 19.62 12.46
N ARG A 69 12.09 20.86 12.98
CA ARG A 69 12.73 21.18 14.28
C ARG A 69 12.10 20.41 15.45
N PHE A 70 10.78 20.26 15.44
CA PHE A 70 10.09 19.45 16.45
C PHE A 70 10.50 17.98 16.40
N VAL A 71 10.53 17.38 15.22
CA VAL A 71 10.93 15.97 15.06
C VAL A 71 12.40 15.76 15.39
N GLU A 72 13.28 16.69 15.05
CA GLU A 72 14.70 16.65 15.42
C GLU A 72 14.86 16.68 16.95
N LYS A 73 14.16 17.58 17.66
CA LYS A 73 14.13 17.60 19.14
C LYS A 73 13.60 16.29 19.72
N LEU A 74 12.57 15.70 19.09
CA LEU A 74 12.00 14.42 19.51
C LEU A 74 13.03 13.30 19.36
N ALA A 75 13.71 13.20 18.22
CA ALA A 75 14.75 12.20 17.97
C ALA A 75 15.91 12.33 18.98
N ALA A 76 16.38 13.56 19.23
CA ALA A 76 17.41 13.86 20.21
C ALA A 76 16.99 13.45 21.64
N ARG A 77 15.74 13.74 22.03
CA ARG A 77 15.19 13.35 23.34
C ARG A 77 15.09 11.84 23.54
N LEU A 78 14.79 11.11 22.45
CA LEU A 78 14.67 9.66 22.45
C LEU A 78 16.02 8.95 22.26
N GLU A 79 17.09 9.70 21.99
CA GLU A 79 18.44 9.19 21.68
C GLU A 79 18.43 8.26 20.45
N ILE A 80 17.59 8.60 19.43
CA ILE A 80 17.45 7.85 18.18
C ILE A 80 18.10 8.67 17.04
N PRO A 81 18.90 8.04 16.14
CA PRO A 81 19.43 8.70 14.97
C PRO A 81 18.34 9.39 14.13
N PHE A 82 18.64 10.59 13.63
CA PHE A 82 17.72 11.40 12.85
C PHE A 82 18.22 11.59 11.42
N PHE A 83 17.31 11.34 10.46
CA PHE A 83 17.47 11.65 9.05
C PHE A 83 16.43 12.71 8.67
N SER A 84 16.82 13.66 7.85
CA SER A 84 15.89 14.62 7.23
C SER A 84 16.15 14.73 5.74
N CYS A 85 15.07 14.93 4.98
CA CYS A 85 15.11 15.16 3.54
C CYS A 85 14.17 16.32 3.20
N GLU A 86 14.65 17.25 2.37
CA GLU A 86 13.85 18.36 1.85
C GLU A 86 13.52 18.10 0.37
N ILE A 87 12.24 18.20 0.01
CA ILE A 87 11.74 17.89 -1.33
C ILE A 87 10.80 19.01 -1.78
N ASP A 88 11.16 19.71 -2.84
CA ASP A 88 10.26 20.71 -3.45
C ASP A 88 9.21 20.00 -4.33
N VAL A 89 8.17 19.51 -3.69
CA VAL A 89 7.08 18.78 -4.36
C VAL A 89 6.35 19.65 -5.37
N ALA A 90 6.18 20.94 -5.09
CA ALA A 90 5.52 21.87 -6.03
C ALA A 90 6.33 22.06 -7.32
N ALA A 91 7.66 22.20 -7.20
CA ALA A 91 8.55 22.28 -8.36
C ALA A 91 8.53 20.98 -9.19
N LEU A 92 8.58 19.82 -8.54
CA LEU A 92 8.51 18.52 -9.20
C LEU A 92 7.16 18.32 -9.91
N ALA A 93 6.04 18.65 -9.27
CA ALA A 93 4.73 18.57 -9.87
C ALA A 93 4.59 19.45 -11.11
N LYS A 94 5.11 20.67 -11.04
CA LYS A 94 5.15 21.59 -12.19
C LYS A 94 6.02 21.07 -13.34
N ALA A 95 7.16 20.45 -13.03
CA ALA A 95 8.07 19.91 -14.03
C ALA A 95 7.52 18.67 -14.73
N THR A 96 6.80 17.80 -14.00
CA THR A 96 6.28 16.51 -14.52
C THR A 96 4.83 16.58 -14.98
N GLY A 97 4.07 17.62 -14.62
CA GLY A 97 2.63 17.70 -14.82
C GLY A 97 1.82 16.73 -13.96
N GLY A 98 2.44 16.17 -12.93
CA GLY A 98 1.85 15.15 -12.07
C GLY A 98 1.07 15.73 -10.88
N ASN A 99 0.40 14.85 -10.14
CA ASN A 99 -0.33 15.21 -8.92
C ASN A 99 0.65 15.37 -7.76
N GLU A 100 0.60 16.50 -7.05
CA GLU A 100 1.49 16.81 -5.91
C GLU A 100 1.46 15.76 -4.80
N GLU A 101 0.28 15.21 -4.49
CA GLU A 101 0.13 14.20 -3.45
C GLU A 101 0.81 12.88 -3.85
N ALA A 102 0.61 12.44 -5.10
CA ALA A 102 1.25 11.23 -5.61
C ALA A 102 2.77 11.38 -5.66
N ILE A 103 3.27 12.53 -6.14
CA ILE A 103 4.71 12.84 -6.17
C ILE A 103 5.27 12.88 -4.76
N GLY A 104 4.66 13.65 -3.86
CA GLY A 104 5.12 13.74 -2.47
C GLY A 104 5.11 12.39 -1.75
N ARG A 105 4.16 11.51 -2.10
CA ARG A 105 4.13 10.14 -1.60
C ARG A 105 5.31 9.31 -2.14
N ASN A 106 5.56 9.34 -3.43
CA ASN A 106 6.65 8.59 -4.05
C ASN A 106 8.02 9.03 -3.51
N GLU A 107 8.26 10.33 -3.51
CA GLU A 107 9.51 10.90 -3.02
C GLU A 107 9.74 10.58 -1.53
N ARG A 108 8.69 10.58 -0.72
CA ARG A 108 8.77 10.18 0.69
C ARG A 108 9.23 8.73 0.86
N TYR A 109 8.76 7.81 0.02
CA TYR A 109 9.18 6.42 0.09
C TYR A 109 10.59 6.22 -0.49
N LEU A 110 11.00 7.00 -1.49
CA LEU A 110 12.38 7.00 -1.99
C LEU A 110 13.34 7.45 -0.87
N ALA A 111 13.07 8.57 -0.23
CA ALA A 111 13.86 9.05 0.92
C ALA A 111 13.89 8.03 2.08
N ALA A 112 12.78 7.33 2.32
CA ALA A 112 12.74 6.28 3.35
C ALA A 112 13.59 5.06 2.98
N HIS A 113 13.64 4.69 1.72
CA HIS A 113 14.51 3.62 1.20
C HIS A 113 15.99 3.98 1.34
N GLU A 114 16.38 5.21 0.96
CA GLU A 114 17.76 5.70 1.09
C GLU A 114 18.20 5.75 2.56
N ALA A 115 17.32 6.24 3.45
CA ALA A 115 17.58 6.23 4.88
C ALA A 115 17.72 4.80 5.44
N LEU A 116 16.88 3.86 4.99
CA LEU A 116 16.95 2.46 5.39
C LEU A 116 18.26 1.81 4.92
N GLU A 117 18.66 2.07 3.68
CA GLU A 117 19.92 1.57 3.15
C GLU A 117 21.12 2.09 3.96
N SER A 118 21.11 3.39 4.30
CA SER A 118 22.16 4.00 5.13
C SER A 118 22.19 3.36 6.53
N LEU A 119 21.04 3.17 7.18
CA LEU A 119 20.94 2.53 8.49
C LEU A 119 21.43 1.08 8.43
N CYS A 120 20.94 0.29 7.48
CA CYS A 120 21.31 -1.12 7.32
C CYS A 120 22.82 -1.29 7.07
N ARG A 121 23.41 -0.41 6.26
CA ARG A 121 24.87 -0.37 6.04
C ARG A 121 25.62 -0.08 7.34
N HIS A 122 25.14 0.87 8.15
CA HIS A 122 25.76 1.21 9.44
C HIS A 122 25.75 0.06 10.43
N VAL A 123 24.64 -0.69 10.51
CA VAL A 123 24.50 -1.86 11.42
C VAL A 123 24.91 -3.18 10.79
N MET A 124 25.47 -3.16 9.58
CA MET A 124 25.94 -4.34 8.83
C MET A 124 24.86 -5.42 8.63
N THR A 125 23.63 -4.99 8.35
CA THR A 125 22.48 -5.87 8.08
C THR A 125 22.05 -5.72 6.61
N PRO A 126 21.64 -6.78 5.90
CA PRO A 126 21.09 -6.67 4.56
C PRO A 126 19.85 -5.77 4.52
N ILE A 127 19.69 -4.94 3.48
CA ILE A 127 18.53 -4.04 3.34
C ILE A 127 17.19 -4.80 3.31
N SER A 128 17.18 -6.03 2.82
CA SER A 128 16.00 -6.91 2.78
C SER A 128 15.45 -7.24 4.17
N GLU A 129 16.28 -7.16 5.20
CA GLU A 129 15.91 -7.41 6.60
C GLU A 129 15.44 -6.14 7.31
N GLY A 130 15.70 -4.96 6.75
CA GLY A 130 15.25 -3.69 7.31
C GLY A 130 13.78 -3.39 7.03
N ARG A 131 13.16 -2.52 7.84
CA ARG A 131 11.76 -2.12 7.67
C ARG A 131 11.59 -0.61 7.77
N ILE A 132 10.60 -0.11 7.04
CA ILE A 132 10.10 1.27 7.09
C ILE A 132 8.78 1.25 7.85
N VAL A 133 8.72 1.92 8.99
CA VAL A 133 7.56 1.91 9.87
C VAL A 133 6.76 3.20 9.70
N THR A 134 5.45 3.06 9.46
CA THR A 134 4.53 4.20 9.27
C THR A 134 3.43 4.21 10.33
N ALA A 135 2.96 5.41 10.68
CA ALA A 135 1.97 5.65 11.74
C ALA A 135 0.51 5.55 11.25
N HIS A 136 0.21 4.67 10.28
CA HIS A 136 -1.18 4.44 9.88
C HIS A 136 -1.96 3.73 10.99
N THR A 137 -3.17 4.21 11.23
CA THR A 137 -4.03 3.85 12.37
C THR A 137 -5.27 3.05 11.95
N GLN A 138 -6.01 2.57 12.95
CA GLN A 138 -7.33 1.98 12.78
C GLN A 138 -8.30 2.95 12.07
N ASP A 139 -8.24 4.23 12.41
CA ASP A 139 -9.06 5.27 11.77
C ASP A 139 -8.74 5.37 10.27
N ASP A 140 -7.46 5.33 9.86
CA ASP A 140 -7.07 5.37 8.44
C ASP A 140 -7.58 4.15 7.67
N ARG A 141 -7.60 2.95 8.29
CA ARG A 141 -8.19 1.76 7.69
C ARG A 141 -9.68 1.95 7.41
N VAL A 142 -10.41 2.48 8.38
CA VAL A 142 -11.87 2.71 8.28
C VAL A 142 -12.17 3.81 7.27
N GLU A 143 -11.39 4.91 7.26
CA GLU A 143 -11.49 5.95 6.22
C GLU A 143 -11.35 5.34 4.82
N ASN A 144 -10.30 4.54 4.62
CA ASN A 144 -10.05 3.89 3.34
C ASN A 144 -11.15 2.88 2.95
N PHE A 145 -11.69 2.12 3.92
CA PHE A 145 -12.82 1.23 3.69
C PHE A 145 -14.04 1.99 3.13
N TYR A 146 -14.44 3.09 3.77
CA TYR A 146 -15.56 3.91 3.28
C TYR A 146 -15.28 4.56 1.93
N MET A 147 -14.08 5.09 1.73
CA MET A 147 -13.69 5.66 0.42
C MET A 147 -13.83 4.62 -0.69
N ARG A 148 -13.32 3.40 -0.47
CA ARG A 148 -13.43 2.30 -1.44
C ARG A 148 -14.86 1.81 -1.63
N SER A 149 -15.69 1.82 -0.59
CA SER A 149 -17.11 1.48 -0.66
C SER A 149 -17.88 2.44 -1.56
N ILE A 150 -17.56 3.73 -1.51
CA ILE A 150 -18.23 4.79 -2.28
C ILE A 150 -17.78 4.77 -3.75
N VAL A 151 -16.49 4.62 -3.99
CA VAL A 151 -15.93 4.60 -5.37
C VAL A 151 -16.20 3.27 -6.07
N GLY A 152 -16.42 2.21 -5.31
CA GLY A 152 -16.54 0.84 -5.79
C GLY A 152 -15.18 0.13 -5.86
N THR A 153 -15.18 -1.11 -5.41
CA THR A 153 -14.00 -1.99 -5.43
C THR A 153 -14.42 -3.45 -5.49
N GLY A 154 -13.52 -4.34 -5.89
CA GLY A 154 -13.69 -5.77 -5.69
C GLY A 154 -13.52 -6.17 -4.22
N PRO A 155 -13.84 -7.44 -3.85
CA PRO A 155 -13.73 -7.93 -2.48
C PRO A 155 -12.36 -7.66 -1.86
N GLY A 156 -11.25 -7.94 -2.56
CA GLY A 156 -9.89 -7.69 -2.09
C GLY A 156 -9.58 -6.22 -1.78
N GLY A 157 -10.29 -5.28 -2.42
CA GLY A 157 -10.14 -3.87 -2.07
C GLY A 157 -10.70 -3.50 -0.69
N PHE A 158 -11.64 -4.28 -0.16
CA PHE A 158 -12.20 -4.06 1.18
C PHE A 158 -11.30 -4.53 2.32
N ARG A 159 -10.23 -5.30 2.04
CA ARG A 159 -9.21 -5.60 3.05
C ARG A 159 -8.47 -4.33 3.54
N SER A 160 -8.65 -3.22 2.81
CA SER A 160 -8.10 -1.89 3.12
C SER A 160 -6.56 -1.87 3.10
N MET A 161 -5.92 -1.50 4.22
CA MET A 161 -4.47 -1.42 4.30
C MET A 161 -3.87 -2.73 4.78
N LEU A 162 -2.78 -3.17 4.14
CA LEU A 162 -1.98 -4.30 4.60
C LEU A 162 -1.08 -3.89 5.78
N TYR A 163 -0.86 -4.81 6.72
CA TYR A 163 0.10 -4.61 7.81
C TYR A 163 1.53 -4.50 7.28
N ALA A 164 1.85 -5.24 6.22
CA ALA A 164 3.12 -5.16 5.51
C ALA A 164 2.88 -5.02 4.00
N ASN A 165 3.73 -4.24 3.32
CA ASN A 165 3.78 -4.15 1.87
C ASN A 165 5.24 -3.87 1.46
N GLY A 166 5.93 -4.90 0.98
CA GLY A 166 7.38 -4.86 0.83
C GLY A 166 8.06 -4.52 2.17
N PRO A 167 9.01 -3.58 2.20
CA PRO A 167 9.68 -3.19 3.44
C PRO A 167 8.82 -2.31 4.36
N VAL A 168 7.66 -1.83 3.89
CA VAL A 168 6.81 -0.90 4.65
C VAL A 168 5.87 -1.65 5.57
N VAL A 169 5.96 -1.40 6.88
CA VAL A 169 5.13 -2.03 7.92
C VAL A 169 4.32 -1.01 8.72
N ARG A 170 3.18 -1.45 9.23
CA ARG A 170 2.16 -0.60 9.89
C ARG A 170 1.68 -1.23 11.20
N PRO A 171 2.47 -1.14 12.27
CA PRO A 171 2.14 -1.81 13.55
C PRO A 171 0.96 -1.18 14.29
N LEU A 172 0.51 0.02 13.90
CA LEU A 172 -0.55 0.77 14.57
C LEU A 172 -1.93 0.61 13.92
N LEU A 173 -2.09 -0.29 12.93
CA LEU A 173 -3.35 -0.47 12.19
C LEU A 173 -4.53 -0.95 13.06
N ASP A 174 -4.27 -1.47 14.26
CA ASP A 174 -5.30 -1.88 15.22
C ASP A 174 -5.45 -0.88 16.38
N VAL A 175 -4.76 0.24 16.33
CA VAL A 175 -4.79 1.28 17.37
C VAL A 175 -5.51 2.52 16.84
N SER A 176 -6.49 3.01 17.60
CA SER A 176 -7.21 4.22 17.23
C SER A 176 -6.35 5.47 17.42
N ARG A 177 -6.57 6.48 16.58
CA ARG A 177 -5.93 7.80 16.69
C ARG A 177 -6.14 8.42 18.08
N GLN A 178 -7.34 8.25 18.67
CA GLN A 178 -7.59 8.76 20.00
C GLN A 178 -6.71 8.09 21.05
N ALA A 179 -6.54 6.78 21.00
CA ALA A 179 -5.69 6.05 21.92
C ALA A 179 -4.21 6.48 21.81
N LEU A 180 -3.73 6.82 20.59
CA LEU A 180 -2.38 7.36 20.38
C LEU A 180 -2.23 8.76 20.99
N ARG A 181 -3.24 9.63 20.84
CA ARG A 181 -3.25 10.96 21.46
C ARG A 181 -3.24 10.87 22.98
N ASP A 182 -4.06 9.98 23.55
CA ASP A 182 -4.09 9.75 24.99
C ASP A 182 -2.72 9.25 25.49
N PHE A 183 -2.09 8.31 24.76
CA PHE A 183 -0.74 7.83 25.07
C PHE A 183 0.29 8.96 25.08
N VAL A 184 0.30 9.86 24.08
CA VAL A 184 1.25 10.99 24.05
C VAL A 184 0.95 11.97 25.18
N ASN A 185 -0.32 12.17 25.54
CA ASN A 185 -0.70 13.02 26.66
C ASN A 185 -0.30 12.44 28.02
N ASP A 186 -0.23 11.13 28.17
CA ASP A 186 0.16 10.44 29.39
C ASP A 186 1.68 10.40 29.61
N ILE A 187 2.50 10.81 28.60
CA ILE A 187 3.96 10.90 28.76
C ILE A 187 4.28 11.95 29.83
N PRO A 188 5.12 11.63 30.84
CA PRO A 188 5.48 12.57 31.89
C PRO A 188 6.03 13.89 31.34
N ALA A 189 5.70 15.01 31.95
CA ALA A 189 6.10 16.36 31.48
C ALA A 189 7.62 16.52 31.32
N GLY A 190 8.42 15.84 32.16
CA GLY A 190 9.88 15.85 32.04
C GLY A 190 10.46 15.01 30.92
N GLU A 191 9.64 14.17 30.27
CA GLU A 191 10.01 13.28 29.16
C GLU A 191 9.37 13.72 27.83
N ALA A 192 8.27 14.47 27.91
CA ALA A 192 7.56 14.96 26.75
C ALA A 192 8.37 16.04 26.02
N VAL A 193 8.41 15.95 24.70
CA VAL A 193 8.90 17.04 23.85
C VAL A 193 7.73 17.95 23.50
N LEU A 194 7.96 19.25 23.60
CA LEU A 194 6.97 20.26 23.26
C LEU A 194 7.44 21.06 22.05
N ASP A 195 6.49 21.45 21.20
CA ASP A 195 6.71 22.40 20.12
C ASP A 195 6.90 23.84 20.67
N GLU A 196 7.02 24.82 19.78
CA GLU A 196 7.23 26.22 20.15
C GLU A 196 5.99 26.85 20.83
N GLU A 197 4.81 26.25 20.67
CA GLU A 197 3.54 26.69 21.26
C GLU A 197 3.19 25.92 22.56
N GLY A 198 4.02 24.94 22.95
CA GLY A 198 3.81 24.11 24.14
C GLY A 198 2.95 22.89 23.91
N ASN A 199 2.66 22.50 22.65
CA ASN A 199 1.91 21.30 22.31
C ASN A 199 2.84 20.07 22.25
N ARG A 200 2.27 18.89 22.50
CA ARG A 200 2.99 17.61 22.48
C ARG A 200 3.16 17.01 21.10
N TRP A 201 2.56 17.57 20.10
CA TRP A 201 2.69 17.27 18.67
C TRP A 201 2.33 18.52 17.85
N ARG A 202 2.72 18.52 16.59
CA ARG A 202 2.37 19.57 15.64
C ARG A 202 0.99 19.31 15.05
N GLU A 203 0.12 20.30 15.05
CA GLU A 203 -1.16 20.21 14.34
C GLU A 203 -0.95 20.58 12.86
N ASP A 204 -1.29 19.66 11.98
CA ASP A 204 -1.21 19.91 10.54
C ASP A 204 -2.45 20.68 10.08
N ALA A 205 -2.33 22.00 9.94
CA ALA A 205 -3.39 22.86 9.43
C ALA A 205 -3.85 22.45 7.99
N THR A 206 -3.02 21.73 7.23
CA THR A 206 -3.38 21.26 5.89
C THR A 206 -4.22 19.97 5.89
N ASN A 207 -4.33 19.27 7.00
CA ASN A 207 -5.26 18.15 7.16
C ASN A 207 -6.72 18.50 6.86
N ALA A 208 -7.06 19.79 6.86
CA ALA A 208 -8.36 20.29 6.42
C ALA A 208 -8.54 20.36 4.89
N HIS A 209 -7.46 20.29 4.08
CA HIS A 209 -7.50 20.61 2.65
C HIS A 209 -6.92 19.56 1.71
N THR A 210 -6.11 18.61 2.17
CA THR A 210 -5.28 17.73 1.33
C THR A 210 -6.04 16.62 0.62
N ASP A 211 -7.22 16.22 1.09
CA ASP A 211 -8.10 15.28 0.37
C ASP A 211 -9.55 15.58 0.76
N ARG A 212 -10.25 16.35 -0.06
CA ARG A 212 -11.65 16.68 0.18
C ARG A 212 -12.53 15.44 0.37
N PHE A 213 -12.25 14.35 -0.33
CA PHE A 213 -13.03 13.14 -0.20
C PHE A 213 -12.73 12.40 1.11
N ARG A 214 -11.45 12.29 1.49
CA ARG A 214 -11.06 11.70 2.76
C ARG A 214 -11.56 12.54 3.95
N ALA A 215 -11.47 13.87 3.86
CA ALA A 215 -12.02 14.79 4.86
C ALA A 215 -13.55 14.61 5.01
N PHE A 216 -14.29 14.48 3.91
CA PHE A 216 -15.72 14.18 3.93
C PHE A 216 -16.03 12.87 4.66
N VAL A 217 -15.30 11.79 4.34
CA VAL A 217 -15.47 10.51 5.06
C VAL A 217 -15.17 10.65 6.54
N ARG A 218 -14.07 11.33 6.90
CA ARG A 218 -13.62 11.53 8.29
C ARG A 218 -14.58 12.36 9.11
N HIS A 219 -15.11 13.45 8.55
CA HIS A 219 -15.87 14.45 9.30
C HIS A 219 -17.39 14.27 9.18
N GLU A 220 -17.87 13.65 8.10
CA GLU A 220 -19.31 13.52 7.88
C GLU A 220 -19.81 12.06 8.02
N ILE A 221 -19.11 11.08 7.46
CA ILE A 221 -19.60 9.69 7.42
C ILE A 221 -19.29 8.96 8.70
N ILE A 222 -18.03 8.90 9.11
CA ILE A 222 -17.56 8.12 10.27
C ILE A 222 -18.24 8.58 11.56
N PRO A 223 -18.39 9.88 11.88
CA PRO A 223 -19.08 10.32 13.08
C PRO A 223 -20.52 9.83 13.13
N LYS A 224 -21.29 9.95 12.05
CA LYS A 224 -22.67 9.46 11.97
C LYS A 224 -22.77 7.94 12.10
N ALA A 225 -21.82 7.21 11.55
CA ALA A 225 -21.75 5.77 11.72
C ALA A 225 -21.42 5.36 13.17
N LYS A 226 -20.50 6.10 13.84
CA LYS A 226 -20.16 5.90 15.26
C LYS A 226 -21.33 6.19 16.20
N GLU A 227 -22.24 7.09 15.87
CA GLU A 227 -23.49 7.32 16.62
C GLU A 227 -24.38 6.05 16.67
N ARG A 228 -24.34 5.22 15.62
CA ARG A 228 -25.09 3.97 15.53
C ARG A 228 -24.34 2.79 16.13
N ASN A 229 -23.03 2.80 16.07
CA ASN A 229 -22.18 1.77 16.63
C ASN A 229 -20.92 2.39 17.23
N GLY A 230 -20.88 2.54 18.55
CA GLY A 230 -19.69 3.08 19.25
C GLY A 230 -18.41 2.25 19.07
N GLN A 231 -18.55 0.96 18.68
CA GLN A 231 -17.44 0.05 18.38
C GLN A 231 -17.19 -0.09 16.87
N LEU A 232 -17.55 0.92 16.07
CA LEU A 232 -17.48 0.87 14.61
C LEU A 232 -16.08 0.50 14.12
N LEU A 233 -15.03 1.12 14.66
CA LEU A 233 -13.66 0.89 14.24
C LEU A 233 -13.27 -0.58 14.43
N ASP A 234 -13.47 -1.13 15.61
CA ASP A 234 -13.15 -2.53 15.93
C ASP A 234 -13.98 -3.51 15.08
N THR A 235 -15.26 -3.18 14.87
CA THR A 235 -16.15 -4.01 14.06
C THR A 235 -15.68 -4.09 12.61
N LEU A 236 -15.37 -2.94 12.00
CA LEU A 236 -14.91 -2.88 10.61
C LEU A 236 -13.51 -3.47 10.47
N CYS A 237 -12.58 -3.24 11.42
CA CYS A 237 -11.25 -3.84 11.37
C CYS A 237 -11.30 -5.37 11.43
N ARG A 238 -12.15 -5.95 12.28
CA ARG A 238 -12.37 -7.41 12.28
C ARG A 238 -12.90 -7.91 10.93
N THR A 239 -13.90 -7.20 10.37
CA THR A 239 -14.44 -7.56 9.04
C THR A 239 -13.35 -7.48 7.96
N MET A 240 -12.53 -6.42 7.96
CA MET A 240 -11.42 -6.27 7.02
C MET A 240 -10.38 -7.39 7.15
N ASN A 241 -10.09 -7.85 8.37
CA ASN A 241 -9.17 -8.96 8.60
C ASN A 241 -9.73 -10.28 8.06
N LEU A 242 -11.03 -10.57 8.30
CA LEU A 242 -11.68 -11.75 7.71
C LEU A 242 -11.65 -11.73 6.19
N ILE A 243 -11.95 -10.57 5.59
CA ILE A 243 -11.84 -10.40 4.13
C ILE A 243 -10.40 -10.62 3.64
N ALA A 244 -9.39 -10.16 4.40
CA ALA A 244 -7.99 -10.35 4.05
C ALA A 244 -7.60 -11.83 4.06
N ASP A 245 -8.00 -12.58 5.09
CA ASP A 245 -7.73 -14.02 5.19
C ASP A 245 -8.37 -14.80 4.03
N GLU A 246 -9.63 -14.48 3.68
CA GLU A 246 -10.32 -15.10 2.54
C GLU A 246 -9.69 -14.72 1.20
N ASP A 247 -9.24 -13.47 1.06
CA ASP A 247 -8.60 -12.95 -0.14
C ASP A 247 -7.24 -13.62 -0.37
N ASP A 248 -6.41 -13.73 0.67
CA ASP A 248 -5.12 -14.42 0.62
C ASP A 248 -5.27 -15.92 0.27
N PHE A 249 -6.30 -16.57 0.81
CA PHE A 249 -6.60 -17.97 0.48
C PHE A 249 -7.00 -18.13 -1.00
N LEU A 250 -7.86 -17.24 -1.52
CA LEU A 250 -8.25 -17.28 -2.92
C LEU A 250 -7.09 -16.92 -3.86
N ASP A 251 -6.18 -16.03 -3.45
CA ASP A 251 -4.97 -15.71 -4.21
C ASP A 251 -4.02 -16.91 -4.29
N SER A 252 -3.86 -17.67 -3.18
CA SER A 252 -3.05 -18.90 -3.20
C SER A 252 -3.63 -19.94 -4.14
N LEU A 253 -4.94 -20.17 -4.11
CA LEU A 253 -5.61 -21.08 -5.03
C LEU A 253 -5.52 -20.64 -6.50
N ALA A 254 -5.62 -19.33 -6.76
CA ALA A 254 -5.47 -18.80 -8.11
C ALA A 254 -4.03 -18.96 -8.62
N SER A 255 -3.04 -18.76 -7.75
CA SER A 255 -1.63 -18.99 -8.07
C SER A 255 -1.34 -20.45 -8.43
N GLU A 256 -1.83 -21.40 -7.64
CA GLU A 256 -1.71 -22.84 -7.92
C GLU A 256 -2.39 -23.21 -9.26
N ALA A 257 -3.59 -22.67 -9.48
CA ALA A 257 -4.32 -22.92 -10.74
C ALA A 257 -3.60 -22.32 -11.96
N THR A 258 -2.83 -21.27 -11.80
CA THR A 258 -2.09 -20.61 -12.90
C THR A 258 -1.11 -21.56 -13.58
N GLU A 259 -0.39 -22.39 -12.86
CA GLU A 259 0.63 -23.29 -13.38
C GLU A 259 0.08 -24.28 -14.42
N SER A 260 -1.17 -24.73 -14.27
CA SER A 260 -1.82 -25.71 -15.14
C SER A 260 -2.77 -25.13 -16.18
N ASN A 261 -3.11 -23.84 -16.10
CA ASN A 261 -4.13 -23.20 -16.92
C ASN A 261 -3.64 -22.00 -17.73
N LEU A 262 -2.42 -21.51 -17.50
CA LEU A 262 -1.81 -20.42 -18.25
C LEU A 262 -0.49 -20.86 -18.89
N GLU A 263 -0.25 -20.38 -20.11
CA GLU A 263 1.00 -20.57 -20.86
C GLU A 263 1.52 -19.18 -21.27
N TRP A 264 2.66 -18.77 -20.71
CA TRP A 264 3.33 -17.55 -21.11
C TRP A 264 4.12 -17.80 -22.40
N ILE A 265 4.03 -16.87 -23.35
CA ILE A 265 4.60 -16.99 -24.69
C ILE A 265 5.66 -15.91 -24.87
N GLY A 266 6.85 -16.33 -25.34
CA GLY A 266 7.98 -15.42 -25.48
C GLY A 266 8.52 -14.95 -24.14
N GLY A 267 9.48 -14.05 -24.19
CA GLY A 267 10.10 -13.44 -23.01
C GLY A 267 11.61 -13.50 -23.08
N ASP A 268 12.24 -12.41 -22.69
CA ASP A 268 13.70 -12.25 -22.64
C ASP A 268 14.29 -12.64 -21.26
N GLY A 269 13.47 -13.16 -20.36
CA GLY A 269 13.83 -13.46 -18.97
C GLY A 269 13.82 -12.27 -18.02
N GLU A 270 13.53 -11.06 -18.53
CA GLU A 270 13.44 -9.81 -17.76
C GLU A 270 11.99 -9.37 -17.48
N GLY A 271 11.00 -10.28 -17.67
CA GLY A 271 9.59 -10.02 -17.35
C GLY A 271 8.77 -9.40 -18.48
N SER A 272 9.30 -9.30 -19.70
CA SER A 272 8.50 -8.96 -20.88
C SER A 272 8.02 -10.22 -21.58
N PHE A 273 6.74 -10.28 -21.94
CA PHE A 273 6.12 -11.43 -22.62
C PHE A 273 5.48 -10.99 -23.95
N ASP A 274 5.55 -11.85 -24.97
CA ASP A 274 4.87 -11.66 -26.25
C ASP A 274 3.38 -11.97 -26.16
N GLY A 275 2.96 -12.76 -25.16
CA GLY A 275 1.58 -13.13 -24.92
C GLY A 275 1.39 -14.05 -23.72
N CYS A 276 0.13 -14.23 -23.33
CA CYS A 276 -0.29 -15.26 -22.39
C CYS A 276 -1.50 -16.00 -22.95
N ARG A 277 -1.44 -17.34 -22.98
CA ARG A 277 -2.56 -18.18 -23.39
C ARG A 277 -3.24 -18.77 -22.18
N LEU A 278 -4.55 -18.51 -22.06
CA LEU A 278 -5.42 -19.22 -21.15
C LEU A 278 -5.82 -20.52 -21.84
N LEU A 279 -5.40 -21.66 -21.30
CA LEU A 279 -5.64 -22.97 -21.85
C LEU A 279 -7.13 -23.37 -21.82
N PRO A 280 -7.60 -24.34 -22.59
CA PRO A 280 -9.00 -24.78 -22.52
C PRO A 280 -9.45 -25.21 -21.13
N SER A 281 -8.55 -25.80 -20.31
CA SER A 281 -8.80 -26.18 -18.92
C SER A 281 -9.15 -25.01 -18.01
N PHE A 282 -8.72 -23.80 -18.37
CA PHE A 282 -9.05 -22.57 -17.63
C PHE A 282 -10.56 -22.35 -17.50
N GLY A 283 -11.34 -22.72 -18.53
CA GLY A 283 -12.79 -22.56 -18.50
C GLY A 283 -13.50 -23.39 -17.42
N ALA A 284 -12.89 -24.49 -16.97
CA ALA A 284 -13.41 -25.32 -15.88
C ALA A 284 -13.03 -24.79 -14.47
N VAL A 285 -12.15 -23.79 -14.37
CA VAL A 285 -11.76 -23.18 -13.10
C VAL A 285 -12.92 -22.36 -12.54
N ALA A 286 -13.09 -22.35 -11.20
CA ALA A 286 -14.13 -21.56 -10.53
C ALA A 286 -14.02 -20.07 -10.87
N ARG A 287 -15.14 -19.41 -11.18
CA ARG A 287 -15.19 -18.01 -11.65
C ARG A 287 -14.40 -17.00 -10.80
N PRO A 288 -14.41 -17.05 -9.45
CA PRO A 288 -13.59 -16.16 -8.64
C PRO A 288 -12.08 -16.30 -8.91
N LEU A 289 -11.59 -17.52 -9.14
CA LEU A 289 -10.20 -17.78 -9.46
C LEU A 289 -9.86 -17.34 -10.89
N GLN A 290 -10.77 -17.58 -11.86
CA GLN A 290 -10.60 -17.09 -13.22
C GLN A 290 -10.37 -15.57 -13.24
N ARG A 291 -11.18 -14.78 -12.47
CA ARG A 291 -11.02 -13.33 -12.39
C ARG A 291 -9.66 -12.94 -11.85
N ARG A 292 -9.16 -13.62 -10.80
CA ARG A 292 -7.84 -13.35 -10.22
C ARG A 292 -6.71 -13.67 -11.18
N MET A 293 -6.79 -14.81 -11.83
CA MET A 293 -5.80 -15.21 -12.85
C MET A 293 -5.75 -14.22 -14.02
N VAL A 294 -6.91 -13.78 -14.52
CA VAL A 294 -6.97 -12.75 -15.58
C VAL A 294 -6.45 -11.41 -15.09
N MET A 295 -6.73 -11.01 -13.85
CA MET A 295 -6.15 -9.80 -13.27
C MET A 295 -4.63 -9.89 -13.24
N ALA A 296 -4.06 -11.00 -12.78
CA ALA A 296 -2.60 -11.21 -12.75
C ALA A 296 -1.98 -11.14 -14.16
N VAL A 297 -2.66 -11.71 -15.19
CA VAL A 297 -2.23 -11.59 -16.59
C VAL A 297 -2.24 -10.12 -17.04
N LEU A 298 -3.30 -9.38 -16.77
CA LEU A 298 -3.38 -7.95 -17.11
C LEU A 298 -2.33 -7.11 -16.39
N GLU A 299 -2.09 -7.37 -15.10
CA GLU A 299 -1.07 -6.70 -14.30
C GLU A 299 0.34 -6.93 -14.87
N ALA A 300 0.64 -8.15 -15.32
CA ALA A 300 1.93 -8.46 -15.93
C ALA A 300 2.19 -7.68 -17.23
N PHE A 301 1.14 -7.36 -18.02
CA PHE A 301 1.28 -6.58 -19.25
C PHE A 301 1.20 -5.07 -19.04
N ILE A 302 0.41 -4.59 -18.08
CA ILE A 302 0.12 -3.16 -17.88
C ILE A 302 1.09 -2.56 -16.86
N GLY A 303 1.65 -3.39 -15.97
CA GLY A 303 2.48 -2.93 -14.85
C GLY A 303 1.65 -2.24 -13.77
N ASN A 304 2.35 -1.64 -12.81
CA ASN A 304 1.74 -0.98 -11.64
C ASN A 304 1.16 0.43 -11.94
N GLU A 305 1.23 0.89 -13.18
CA GLU A 305 0.85 2.27 -13.55
C GLU A 305 -0.64 2.46 -13.79
N GLY A 306 -1.44 1.39 -13.82
CA GLY A 306 -2.87 1.48 -14.16
C GLY A 306 -3.78 0.62 -13.29
N ARG A 307 -4.94 1.16 -12.93
CA ARG A 307 -6.01 0.36 -12.33
C ARG A 307 -6.59 -0.59 -13.38
N ILE A 308 -6.65 -1.90 -13.08
CA ILE A 308 -7.31 -2.87 -13.95
C ILE A 308 -8.82 -2.63 -13.95
N GLU A 309 -9.38 -2.47 -15.14
CA GLU A 309 -10.81 -2.28 -15.35
C GLU A 309 -11.55 -3.60 -15.32
N SER A 310 -12.61 -3.70 -14.52
CA SER A 310 -13.46 -4.90 -14.45
C SER A 310 -14.01 -5.28 -15.83
N ALA A 311 -14.27 -4.31 -16.71
CA ALA A 311 -14.72 -4.53 -18.07
C ALA A 311 -13.69 -5.34 -18.89
N SER A 312 -12.40 -5.06 -18.72
CA SER A 312 -11.32 -5.81 -19.40
C SER A 312 -11.24 -7.25 -18.91
N VAL A 313 -11.41 -7.48 -17.60
CA VAL A 313 -11.46 -8.83 -17.03
C VAL A 313 -12.64 -9.61 -17.59
N GLU A 314 -13.85 -9.07 -17.55
CA GLU A 314 -15.04 -9.75 -18.05
C GLU A 314 -15.00 -9.95 -19.59
N ALA A 315 -14.39 -9.04 -20.35
CA ALA A 315 -14.19 -9.20 -21.78
C ALA A 315 -13.28 -10.39 -22.13
N ILE A 316 -12.22 -10.63 -21.36
CA ILE A 316 -11.38 -11.82 -21.53
C ILE A 316 -12.17 -13.09 -21.18
N LEU A 317 -12.91 -13.05 -20.07
CA LEU A 317 -13.69 -14.19 -19.60
C LEU A 317 -14.87 -14.54 -20.55
N SER A 318 -15.38 -13.57 -21.33
CA SER A 318 -16.42 -13.80 -22.35
C SER A 318 -15.89 -14.49 -23.60
N ALA A 319 -14.58 -14.75 -23.72
CA ALA A 319 -14.00 -15.58 -24.76
C ALA A 319 -14.19 -17.09 -24.52
N PHE A 320 -14.78 -17.48 -23.38
CA PHE A 320 -15.21 -18.82 -23.04
C PHE A 320 -16.75 -18.89 -23.04
N ASP A 321 -17.32 -19.99 -23.52
CA ASP A 321 -18.76 -20.22 -23.49
C ASP A 321 -19.26 -20.71 -22.11
N GLU A 322 -20.56 -21.02 -22.02
CA GLU A 322 -21.17 -21.49 -20.77
C GLU A 322 -20.64 -22.85 -20.29
N GLU A 323 -20.10 -23.67 -21.20
CA GLU A 323 -19.50 -24.97 -20.92
C GLU A 323 -18.00 -24.85 -20.58
N GLY A 324 -17.45 -23.62 -20.66
CA GLY A 324 -16.05 -23.33 -20.41
C GLY A 324 -15.11 -23.58 -21.59
N ALA A 325 -15.65 -23.80 -22.81
CA ALA A 325 -14.83 -23.96 -23.98
C ALA A 325 -14.46 -22.62 -24.65
N PRO A 326 -13.23 -22.49 -25.20
CA PRO A 326 -12.84 -21.27 -25.91
C PRO A 326 -13.69 -21.05 -27.17
N ILE A 327 -14.27 -19.85 -27.33
CA ILE A 327 -15.12 -19.50 -28.49
C ILE A 327 -14.23 -19.22 -29.71
N SER A 328 -14.10 -20.21 -30.62
CA SER A 328 -13.24 -20.08 -31.80
C SER A 328 -13.64 -18.89 -32.66
N GLY A 329 -12.71 -18.03 -33.03
CA GLY A 329 -12.92 -16.80 -33.80
C GLY A 329 -13.30 -15.57 -32.98
N PHE A 330 -13.45 -15.68 -31.66
CA PHE A 330 -13.62 -14.55 -30.80
C PHE A 330 -12.41 -13.60 -30.88
N VAL A 331 -12.63 -12.31 -31.03
CA VAL A 331 -11.61 -11.27 -31.04
C VAL A 331 -12.16 -10.02 -30.36
N THR A 332 -11.44 -9.49 -29.41
CA THR A 332 -11.73 -8.20 -28.78
C THR A 332 -10.44 -7.50 -28.35
N ASN A 333 -10.56 -6.22 -27.96
CA ASN A 333 -9.46 -5.44 -27.39
C ASN A 333 -9.79 -5.13 -25.94
N VAL A 334 -8.75 -5.08 -25.12
CA VAL A 334 -8.86 -4.72 -23.70
C VAL A 334 -7.84 -3.64 -23.33
N GLN A 335 -7.92 -3.15 -22.12
CA GLN A 335 -7.03 -2.16 -21.53
C GLN A 335 -5.54 -2.52 -21.80
N GLY A 336 -4.66 -1.52 -21.80
CA GLY A 336 -3.22 -1.73 -22.00
C GLY A 336 -2.83 -1.99 -23.46
N ASN A 337 -3.69 -1.62 -24.43
CA ASN A 337 -3.47 -1.88 -25.87
C ASN A 337 -3.23 -3.38 -26.17
N LEU A 338 -4.00 -4.25 -25.49
CA LEU A 338 -3.95 -5.68 -25.62
C LEU A 338 -5.07 -6.20 -26.53
N ALA A 339 -4.75 -7.19 -27.35
CA ALA A 339 -5.70 -7.98 -28.14
C ALA A 339 -5.99 -9.30 -27.45
N VAL A 340 -7.24 -9.73 -27.50
CA VAL A 340 -7.71 -11.03 -27.04
C VAL A 340 -8.24 -11.79 -28.23
N SER A 341 -7.77 -13.00 -28.46
CA SER A 341 -8.26 -13.87 -29.53
C SER A 341 -8.38 -15.31 -29.07
N ALA A 342 -9.44 -16.01 -29.49
CA ALA A 342 -9.68 -17.38 -29.08
C ALA A 342 -9.70 -18.37 -30.28
N ASN A 343 -9.19 -19.55 -30.02
CA ASN A 343 -9.27 -20.69 -30.89
C ASN A 343 -9.36 -22.00 -30.07
N LYS A 344 -9.33 -23.15 -30.71
CA LYS A 344 -9.40 -24.47 -30.03
C LYS A 344 -8.25 -24.73 -29.05
N GLN A 345 -7.13 -23.99 -29.16
CA GLN A 345 -5.97 -24.12 -28.25
C GLN A 345 -6.08 -23.27 -27.00
N GLY A 346 -7.05 -22.35 -26.93
CA GLY A 346 -7.29 -21.48 -25.80
C GLY A 346 -7.57 -20.03 -26.20
N VAL A 347 -7.53 -19.14 -25.20
CA VAL A 347 -7.68 -17.71 -25.36
C VAL A 347 -6.32 -17.04 -25.19
N LEU A 348 -5.88 -16.31 -26.22
CA LEU A 348 -4.60 -15.63 -26.25
C LEU A 348 -4.79 -14.15 -25.96
N VAL A 349 -4.07 -13.64 -24.95
CA VAL A 349 -3.92 -12.22 -24.61
C VAL A 349 -2.52 -11.80 -25.05
N GLU A 350 -2.41 -10.81 -25.92
CA GLU A 350 -1.12 -10.37 -26.48
C GLU A 350 -1.12 -8.86 -26.78
N PRO A 351 0.05 -8.19 -26.78
CA PRO A 351 0.15 -6.82 -27.24
C PRO A 351 -0.43 -6.65 -28.65
N MET A 352 -1.13 -5.54 -28.90
CA MET A 352 -1.77 -5.27 -30.21
C MET A 352 -0.77 -5.28 -31.36
N ALA A 353 0.47 -4.90 -31.12
CA ALA A 353 1.55 -4.94 -32.13
C ALA A 353 1.86 -6.38 -32.55
N VAL A 354 1.96 -7.31 -31.59
CA VAL A 354 2.20 -8.76 -31.82
C VAL A 354 1.02 -9.35 -32.59
N PHE A 355 -0.21 -9.08 -32.13
CA PHE A 355 -1.43 -9.53 -32.79
C PHE A 355 -1.51 -9.10 -34.28
N ARG A 356 -1.20 -7.84 -34.56
CA ARG A 356 -1.21 -7.31 -35.94
C ARG A 356 -0.08 -7.93 -36.79
N ALA A 357 1.10 -8.12 -36.24
CA ALA A 357 2.22 -8.72 -36.94
C ALA A 357 1.91 -10.18 -37.34
N ARG A 358 1.32 -10.96 -36.44
CA ARG A 358 0.92 -12.34 -36.65
C ARG A 358 -0.18 -12.52 -37.75
N ARG A 359 -1.05 -11.51 -37.90
CA ARG A 359 -2.15 -11.53 -38.89
C ARG A 359 -1.80 -10.87 -40.23
N LYS A 360 -0.65 -10.22 -40.38
CA LYS A 360 -0.19 -9.80 -41.71
C LYS A 360 0.14 -11.04 -42.53
N PRO A 361 -0.52 -11.28 -43.70
CA PRO A 361 -0.06 -12.35 -44.58
C PRO A 361 1.37 -12.08 -45.00
N ASN A 362 2.23 -13.10 -44.94
CA ASN A 362 3.55 -13.04 -45.56
C ASN A 362 3.32 -12.67 -47.03
N ARG A 363 3.57 -11.40 -47.40
CA ARG A 363 3.75 -11.02 -48.79
C ARG A 363 5.13 -11.55 -49.18
N ALA A 364 5.12 -12.81 -49.68
CA ALA A 364 6.22 -13.35 -50.46
C ALA A 364 6.27 -12.61 -51.80
#